data_9c9f5ea59a194fdbaaebc7166335f44d
#
_entry.id   9c9f5ea59a194fdbaaebc7166335f44d
#
_cell.length_a   1.000
_cell.length_b   1.000
_cell.length_c   1.000
_cell.angle_alpha   90.00
_cell.angle_beta   90.00
_cell.angle_gamma   90.00
#
_symmetry.space_group_name_H-M   'P 1'
#
loop_
_entity.id
_entity.type
_entity.pdbx_description
1 polymer ?
#
loop_
_entity_poly.entity_id
_entity_poly.type
_entity_poly.pdbx_seq_one_letter_code
_entity_poly.pdbx_strand_id
1 'polypeptide(L)'
;QFDESEQSENDNIIFSDNDDLTVEDFIWSDENTVTVDIDDVPQSKYYLKWSSSYKEACKLIYNKQSKLEDFKKAEQLLLSESQTGNVLAIHDLGKLYSTDKLGEKDEEKSFAYYKEALQGFMETEPDSDFMFPYEPKYEGQIMKPVDMRSYVWYRIGKMHCYGLGIEQDYKQAFDWFLKSATAGNK
;
A
#
# COMPACT_ATOMS: atom_id res chain seq x y z
N GLN A 1 11.96 58.04 -22.10
CA GLN A 1 13.29 57.67 -21.62
C GLN A 1 13.06 56.67 -20.48
N PHE A 2 13.13 55.41 -20.80
CA PHE A 2 13.19 54.32 -19.83
C PHE A 2 14.62 53.85 -19.78
N ASP A 3 15.18 53.81 -18.59
CA ASP A 3 16.53 53.35 -18.29
C ASP A 3 16.52 51.84 -18.05
N GLU A 4 17.21 51.12 -18.91
CA GLU A 4 17.45 49.68 -18.78
C GLU A 4 18.75 49.50 -18.00
N SER A 5 18.66 48.94 -16.78
CA SER A 5 19.79 48.24 -16.17
C SER A 5 19.40 47.44 -14.96
N GLU A 6 18.92 46.22 -15.16
CA GLU A 6 19.09 45.18 -14.13
C GLU A 6 19.70 43.94 -14.79
N GLN A 7 20.98 43.79 -14.52
CA GLN A 7 21.78 42.64 -14.87
C GLN A 7 21.33 41.43 -14.02
N SER A 8 20.91 40.38 -14.70
CA SER A 8 20.74 39.07 -14.09
C SER A 8 22.12 38.48 -13.78
N GLU A 9 22.43 38.30 -12.52
CA GLU A 9 23.55 37.46 -12.09
C GLU A 9 23.23 36.00 -12.39
N ASN A 10 23.89 35.46 -13.42
CA ASN A 10 23.97 34.05 -13.70
C ASN A 10 24.95 33.43 -12.68
N ASP A 11 24.45 32.80 -11.65
CA ASP A 11 25.25 31.87 -10.85
C ASP A 11 25.60 30.63 -11.69
N ASN A 12 26.74 30.71 -12.34
CA ASN A 12 27.42 29.57 -12.91
C ASN A 12 27.90 28.66 -11.78
N ILE A 13 27.15 27.62 -11.50
CA ILE A 13 27.64 26.48 -10.70
C ILE A 13 28.68 25.76 -11.57
N ILE A 14 29.94 26.06 -11.30
CA ILE A 14 31.09 25.32 -11.89
C ILE A 14 31.16 24.00 -11.13
N PHE A 15 30.70 22.93 -11.77
CA PHE A 15 31.09 21.59 -11.34
C PHE A 15 32.58 21.44 -11.70
N SER A 16 33.42 21.37 -10.66
CA SER A 16 34.82 20.97 -10.87
C SER A 16 34.84 19.46 -11.11
N ASP A 17 35.03 19.07 -12.36
CA ASP A 17 35.38 17.71 -12.75
C ASP A 17 36.82 17.45 -12.26
N ASN A 18 36.99 17.02 -11.03
CA ASN A 18 38.19 16.33 -10.53
C ASN A 18 38.02 15.93 -9.06
N ASP A 19 37.20 14.94 -8.81
CA ASP A 19 37.40 14.05 -7.69
C ASP A 19 37.22 12.62 -8.24
N ASP A 20 38.33 12.10 -8.76
CA ASP A 20 38.52 10.68 -9.00
C ASP A 20 38.48 9.98 -7.62
N LEU A 21 37.27 9.71 -7.10
CA LEU A 21 37.06 8.79 -6.00
C LEU A 21 37.38 7.39 -6.55
N THR A 22 38.58 6.92 -6.26
CA THR A 22 38.97 5.55 -6.58
C THR A 22 38.34 4.59 -5.59
N VAL A 23 38.09 3.35 -6.02
CA VAL A 23 37.54 2.27 -5.20
C VAL A 23 38.38 2.02 -3.91
N GLU A 24 39.61 2.53 -3.89
CA GLU A 24 40.54 2.43 -2.77
C GLU A 24 40.24 3.41 -1.62
N ASP A 25 39.44 4.45 -1.86
CA ASP A 25 38.99 5.39 -0.82
C ASP A 25 37.89 4.80 0.08
N PHE A 26 37.32 3.67 -0.29
CA PHE A 26 36.41 2.87 0.51
C PHE A 26 37.15 1.71 1.18
N ILE A 27 38.20 2.02 1.93
CA ILE A 27 38.75 1.02 2.85
C ILE A 27 37.81 0.94 4.04
N TRP A 28 36.95 -0.08 4.03
CA TRP A 28 36.23 -0.52 5.21
C TRP A 28 37.29 -0.98 6.23
N SER A 29 37.54 -0.16 7.24
CA SER A 29 38.28 -0.62 8.38
C SER A 29 37.45 -1.70 9.07
N ASP A 30 37.97 -2.92 9.10
CA ASP A 30 37.36 -4.11 9.72
C ASP A 30 37.05 -3.97 11.22
N GLU A 31 37.30 -2.80 11.81
CA GLU A 31 37.12 -2.55 13.24
C GLU A 31 35.72 -2.06 13.64
N ASN A 32 34.81 -1.82 12.68
CA ASN A 32 33.43 -1.38 12.94
C ASN A 32 32.36 -2.23 12.20
N THR A 33 32.60 -3.53 12.05
CA THR A 33 31.51 -4.43 11.73
C THR A 33 30.60 -4.53 12.93
N VAL A 34 29.58 -3.68 12.99
CA VAL A 34 28.42 -3.91 13.85
C VAL A 34 27.77 -5.18 13.31
N THR A 35 28.11 -6.33 13.93
CA THR A 35 27.33 -7.54 13.71
C THR A 35 25.94 -7.28 14.30
N VAL A 36 25.02 -6.85 13.46
CA VAL A 36 23.59 -6.87 13.82
C VAL A 36 23.23 -8.35 13.89
N ASP A 37 22.97 -8.84 15.09
CA ASP A 37 22.40 -10.16 15.26
C ASP A 37 21.08 -10.18 14.48
N ILE A 38 21.01 -11.05 13.45
CA ILE A 38 19.83 -11.17 12.58
C ILE A 38 18.59 -11.57 13.40
N ASP A 39 18.80 -12.15 14.58
CA ASP A 39 17.75 -12.53 15.51
C ASP A 39 17.11 -11.32 16.24
N ASP A 40 17.76 -10.14 16.25
CA ASP A 40 17.27 -8.90 16.87
C ASP A 40 16.46 -8.01 15.94
N VAL A 41 16.33 -8.35 14.66
CA VAL A 41 15.44 -7.62 13.74
C VAL A 41 14.01 -8.07 14.03
N PRO A 42 13.11 -7.18 14.53
CA PRO A 42 11.72 -7.55 14.75
C PRO A 42 11.13 -8.09 13.46
N GLN A 43 10.78 -9.37 13.44
CA GLN A 43 10.07 -9.92 12.29
C GLN A 43 8.71 -9.24 12.18
N SER A 44 8.37 -8.79 10.97
CA SER A 44 7.05 -8.22 10.72
C SER A 44 5.96 -9.21 11.14
N LYS A 45 4.93 -8.71 11.83
CA LYS A 45 3.74 -9.52 12.13
C LYS A 45 2.91 -9.81 10.89
N TYR A 46 3.17 -9.10 9.79
CA TYR A 46 2.39 -9.19 8.57
C TYR A 46 2.89 -10.31 7.65
N TYR A 47 1.93 -10.95 7.00
CA TYR A 47 2.18 -11.97 5.99
C TYR A 47 1.06 -11.99 4.95
N LEU A 48 1.32 -12.65 3.83
CA LEU A 48 0.38 -12.83 2.73
C LEU A 48 0.04 -14.31 2.59
N LYS A 49 -1.21 -14.68 2.87
CA LYS A 49 -1.64 -16.08 2.80
C LYS A 49 -3.06 -16.26 2.29
N TRP A 50 -3.21 -17.13 1.31
CA TRP A 50 -4.50 -17.61 0.84
C TRP A 50 -5.00 -18.77 1.73
N SER A 51 -5.28 -18.46 2.99
CA SER A 51 -5.80 -19.46 3.94
C SER A 51 -7.18 -19.95 3.53
N SER A 52 -7.60 -21.09 4.10
CA SER A 52 -8.96 -21.62 3.89
C SER A 52 -10.03 -20.65 4.38
N SER A 53 -9.82 -20.03 5.54
CA SER A 53 -10.72 -19.03 6.12
C SER A 53 -10.85 -17.81 5.24
N TYR A 54 -9.72 -17.28 4.73
CA TYR A 54 -9.73 -16.16 3.80
C TYR A 54 -10.49 -16.49 2.50
N LYS A 55 -10.21 -17.65 1.91
CA LYS A 55 -10.91 -18.13 0.69
C LYS A 55 -12.41 -18.28 0.92
N GLU A 56 -12.82 -18.78 2.09
CA GLU A 56 -14.25 -18.89 2.44
C GLU A 56 -14.89 -17.50 2.56
N ALA A 57 -14.25 -16.57 3.24
CA ALA A 57 -14.73 -15.18 3.33
C ALA A 57 -14.91 -14.56 1.94
N CYS A 58 -13.93 -14.75 1.03
CA CYS A 58 -14.04 -14.26 -0.34
C CYS A 58 -15.22 -14.88 -1.10
N LYS A 59 -15.47 -16.18 -0.95
CA LYS A 59 -16.65 -16.84 -1.55
C LYS A 59 -17.95 -16.18 -1.11
N LEU A 60 -18.07 -15.90 0.18
CA LEU A 60 -19.26 -15.22 0.74
C LEU A 60 -19.40 -13.78 0.22
N ILE A 61 -18.32 -13.02 0.15
CA ILE A 61 -18.34 -11.61 -0.29
C ILE A 61 -18.69 -11.46 -1.76
N TYR A 62 -18.16 -12.33 -2.61
CA TYR A 62 -18.28 -12.23 -4.07
C TYR A 62 -19.42 -13.05 -4.67
N ASN A 63 -20.11 -13.86 -3.87
CA ASN A 63 -21.32 -14.53 -4.34
C ASN A 63 -22.48 -13.53 -4.45
N LYS A 64 -23.08 -13.45 -5.63
CA LYS A 64 -24.20 -12.53 -5.91
C LYS A 64 -25.46 -12.84 -5.11
N GLN A 65 -25.58 -14.05 -4.58
CA GLN A 65 -26.74 -14.51 -3.80
C GLN A 65 -26.54 -14.35 -2.29
N SER A 66 -25.36 -13.89 -1.86
CA SER A 66 -25.06 -13.67 -0.44
C SER A 66 -25.97 -12.64 0.17
N LYS A 67 -26.40 -12.93 1.40
CA LYS A 67 -27.25 -12.09 2.23
C LYS A 67 -26.42 -11.46 3.34
N LEU A 68 -27.06 -10.59 4.13
CA LEU A 68 -26.40 -9.90 5.24
C LEU A 68 -25.68 -10.87 6.20
N GLU A 69 -26.30 -12.02 6.52
CA GLU A 69 -25.69 -13.02 7.42
C GLU A 69 -24.41 -13.62 6.83
N ASP A 70 -24.36 -13.82 5.51
CA ASP A 70 -23.15 -14.30 4.83
C ASP A 70 -22.03 -13.25 4.89
N PHE A 71 -22.38 -11.97 4.74
CA PHE A 71 -21.40 -10.89 4.85
C PHE A 71 -20.89 -10.71 6.27
N LYS A 72 -21.75 -10.87 7.29
CA LYS A 72 -21.32 -10.89 8.70
C LYS A 72 -20.42 -12.07 9.02
N LYS A 73 -20.70 -13.24 8.47
CA LYS A 73 -19.81 -14.39 8.60
C LYS A 73 -18.46 -14.13 7.92
N ALA A 74 -18.47 -13.55 6.73
CA ALA A 74 -17.26 -13.17 6.04
C ALA A 74 -16.43 -12.15 6.82
N GLU A 75 -17.07 -11.14 7.41
CA GLU A 75 -16.44 -10.17 8.29
C GLU A 75 -15.73 -10.86 9.47
N GLN A 76 -16.38 -11.77 10.16
CA GLN A 76 -15.77 -12.51 11.29
C GLN A 76 -14.54 -13.32 10.86
N LEU A 77 -14.59 -13.99 9.70
CA LEU A 77 -13.46 -14.73 9.15
C LEU A 77 -12.29 -13.79 8.80
N LEU A 78 -12.59 -12.65 8.17
CA LEU A 78 -11.56 -11.67 7.84
C LEU A 78 -10.97 -11.01 9.09
N LEU A 79 -11.78 -10.71 10.10
CA LEU A 79 -11.30 -10.16 11.38
C LEU A 79 -10.35 -11.14 12.07
N SER A 80 -10.68 -12.42 12.12
CA SER A 80 -9.79 -13.45 12.69
C SER A 80 -8.45 -13.52 11.94
N GLU A 81 -8.47 -13.50 10.63
CA GLU A 81 -7.26 -13.52 9.79
C GLU A 81 -6.44 -12.21 9.93
N SER A 82 -7.10 -11.07 10.03
CA SER A 82 -6.43 -9.77 10.19
C SER A 82 -5.70 -9.65 11.53
N GLN A 83 -6.27 -10.19 12.60
CA GLN A 83 -5.63 -10.22 13.92
C GLN A 83 -4.31 -10.99 13.94
N THR A 84 -4.16 -11.97 13.08
CA THR A 84 -2.91 -12.71 12.92
C THR A 84 -1.91 -12.02 11.98
N GLY A 85 -2.33 -10.95 11.29
CA GLY A 85 -1.47 -10.17 10.38
C GLY A 85 -1.60 -10.54 8.90
N ASN A 86 -2.63 -11.28 8.50
CA ASN A 86 -2.86 -11.58 7.09
C ASN A 86 -3.31 -10.32 6.31
N VAL A 87 -2.40 -9.73 5.55
CA VAL A 87 -2.62 -8.46 4.83
C VAL A 87 -3.75 -8.53 3.81
N LEU A 88 -3.99 -9.71 3.22
CA LEU A 88 -5.12 -9.91 2.30
C LEU A 88 -6.46 -9.70 3.00
N ALA A 89 -6.59 -10.21 4.22
CA ALA A 89 -7.80 -10.06 5.02
C ALA A 89 -7.98 -8.61 5.47
N ILE A 90 -6.90 -7.95 5.89
CA ILE A 90 -6.89 -6.52 6.24
C ILE A 90 -7.38 -5.68 5.06
N HIS A 91 -6.83 -5.92 3.87
CA HIS A 91 -7.26 -5.24 2.64
C HIS A 91 -8.75 -5.45 2.33
N ASP A 92 -9.21 -6.69 2.41
CA ASP A 92 -10.60 -7.01 2.06
C ASP A 92 -11.60 -6.52 3.12
N LEU A 93 -11.20 -6.34 4.40
CA LEU A 93 -11.97 -5.59 5.39
C LEU A 93 -12.15 -4.14 4.98
N GLY A 94 -11.08 -3.45 4.56
CA GLY A 94 -11.18 -2.10 4.03
C GLY A 94 -12.18 -1.99 2.89
N LYS A 95 -12.16 -2.97 1.98
CA LYS A 95 -13.10 -3.05 0.87
C LYS A 95 -14.53 -3.34 1.34
N LEU A 96 -14.72 -4.25 2.28
CA LEU A 96 -16.04 -4.64 2.79
C LEU A 96 -16.73 -3.46 3.47
N TYR A 97 -16.03 -2.73 4.35
CA TYR A 97 -16.56 -1.56 5.05
C TYR A 97 -16.83 -0.37 4.11
N SER A 98 -16.19 -0.29 2.94
CA SER A 98 -16.51 0.72 1.93
C SER A 98 -17.81 0.48 1.16
N THR A 99 -18.51 -0.63 1.46
CA THR A 99 -19.76 -1.04 0.82
C THR A 99 -20.89 -1.08 1.83
N ASP A 100 -22.13 -1.16 1.35
CA ASP A 100 -23.34 -1.32 2.16
C ASP A 100 -23.68 -2.79 2.47
N LYS A 101 -22.78 -3.73 2.20
CA LYS A 101 -23.02 -5.18 2.39
C LYS A 101 -23.29 -5.58 3.83
N LEU A 102 -22.77 -4.83 4.78
CA LEU A 102 -22.99 -5.02 6.23
C LEU A 102 -24.20 -4.22 6.76
N GLY A 103 -25.00 -3.62 5.86
CA GLY A 103 -26.14 -2.78 6.17
C GLY A 103 -25.86 -1.31 5.86
N GLU A 104 -24.76 -0.79 6.33
CA GLU A 104 -24.29 0.57 6.04
C GLU A 104 -22.79 0.58 5.81
N LYS A 105 -22.30 1.66 5.20
CA LYS A 105 -20.87 1.87 5.01
C LYS A 105 -20.25 2.41 6.29
N ASP A 106 -19.04 1.95 6.58
CA ASP A 106 -18.20 2.49 7.65
C ASP A 106 -16.89 2.98 7.03
N GLU A 107 -16.92 4.21 6.53
CA GLU A 107 -15.78 4.77 5.80
C GLU A 107 -14.57 5.01 6.71
N GLU A 108 -14.77 5.25 8.02
CA GLU A 108 -13.67 5.39 8.98
C GLU A 108 -12.93 4.08 9.16
N LYS A 109 -13.64 2.97 9.39
CA LYS A 109 -13.03 1.64 9.43
C LYS A 109 -12.40 1.27 8.09
N SER A 110 -13.08 1.56 6.98
CA SER A 110 -12.51 1.33 5.65
C SER A 110 -11.17 2.02 5.48
N PHE A 111 -11.05 3.29 5.86
CA PHE A 111 -9.80 4.03 5.80
C PHE A 111 -8.72 3.42 6.70
N ALA A 112 -9.06 3.10 7.94
CA ALA A 112 -8.12 2.50 8.88
C ALA A 112 -7.54 1.19 8.34
N TYR A 113 -8.38 0.30 7.82
CA TYR A 113 -7.95 -0.96 7.24
C TYR A 113 -7.11 -0.80 5.96
N TYR A 114 -7.44 0.15 5.09
CA TYR A 114 -6.58 0.41 3.92
C TYR A 114 -5.21 0.96 4.30
N LYS A 115 -5.13 1.79 5.34
CA LYS A 115 -3.85 2.28 5.87
C LYS A 115 -3.02 1.14 6.46
N GLU A 116 -3.64 0.26 7.24
CA GLU A 116 -2.97 -0.92 7.80
C GLU A 116 -2.55 -1.90 6.70
N ALA A 117 -3.40 -2.15 5.70
CA ALA A 117 -3.04 -2.99 4.56
C ALA A 117 -1.84 -2.44 3.80
N LEU A 118 -1.78 -1.12 3.59
CA LEU A 118 -0.63 -0.48 2.95
C LEU A 118 0.67 -0.72 3.73
N GLN A 119 0.63 -0.55 5.05
CA GLN A 119 1.78 -0.84 5.91
C GLN A 119 2.19 -2.32 5.77
N GLY A 120 1.24 -3.23 5.86
CA GLY A 120 1.50 -4.67 5.72
C GLY A 120 2.10 -5.05 4.36
N PHE A 121 1.62 -4.47 3.26
CA PHE A 121 2.21 -4.69 1.93
C PHE A 121 3.64 -4.15 1.83
N MET A 122 3.94 -3.03 2.46
CA MET A 122 5.29 -2.46 2.45
C MET A 122 6.27 -3.27 3.29
N GLU A 123 5.81 -3.86 4.39
CA GLU A 123 6.66 -4.69 5.26
C GLU A 123 6.89 -6.09 4.71
N THR A 124 5.92 -6.65 3.97
CA THR A 124 6.05 -8.01 3.40
C THR A 124 6.78 -8.04 2.07
N GLU A 125 6.68 -6.99 1.26
CA GLU A 125 7.23 -6.91 -0.09
C GLU A 125 7.74 -5.49 -0.39
N PRO A 126 8.81 -5.01 0.29
CA PRO A 126 9.22 -3.61 0.22
C PRO A 126 9.69 -3.19 -1.17
N ASP A 127 10.36 -4.07 -1.92
CA ASP A 127 11.10 -3.73 -3.14
C ASP A 127 10.52 -4.34 -4.43
N SER A 128 9.44 -5.10 -4.36
CA SER A 128 8.90 -5.74 -5.55
C SER A 128 7.92 -4.84 -6.29
N ASP A 129 7.90 -4.96 -7.61
CA ASP A 129 6.71 -4.69 -8.42
C ASP A 129 5.64 -5.67 -7.95
N PHE A 130 4.88 -5.27 -6.94
CA PHE A 130 4.02 -6.14 -6.18
C PHE A 130 2.84 -6.63 -7.02
N MET A 131 3.15 -7.63 -7.83
CA MET A 131 2.15 -8.40 -8.55
C MET A 131 1.79 -9.61 -7.69
N PHE A 132 0.65 -9.55 -7.04
CA PHE A 132 0.18 -10.70 -6.30
C PHE A 132 0.02 -11.88 -7.24
N PRO A 133 0.56 -13.07 -6.92
CA PRO A 133 0.41 -14.23 -7.79
C PRO A 133 -1.09 -14.48 -8.00
N TYR A 134 -1.43 -14.74 -9.26
CA TYR A 134 -2.79 -15.04 -9.64
C TYR A 134 -3.30 -16.26 -8.86
N GLU A 135 -4.25 -16.02 -7.99
CA GLU A 135 -5.01 -17.07 -7.35
C GLU A 135 -6.50 -16.68 -7.36
N PRO A 136 -7.40 -17.52 -7.90
CA PRO A 136 -8.81 -17.16 -7.94
C PRO A 136 -9.35 -17.05 -6.50
N LYS A 137 -9.97 -15.93 -6.16
CA LYS A 137 -10.58 -15.72 -4.86
C LYS A 137 -11.77 -16.66 -4.61
N TYR A 138 -12.43 -17.08 -5.66
CA TYR A 138 -13.51 -18.06 -5.62
C TYR A 138 -13.58 -18.85 -6.94
N GLU A 139 -14.20 -20.01 -6.91
CA GLU A 139 -14.31 -20.91 -8.05
C GLU A 139 -15.00 -20.24 -9.26
N GLY A 140 -14.41 -20.35 -10.43
CA GLY A 140 -14.92 -19.78 -11.68
C GLY A 140 -14.54 -18.34 -11.96
N GLN A 141 -13.83 -17.65 -11.05
CA GLN A 141 -13.36 -16.29 -11.30
C GLN A 141 -11.94 -16.27 -11.86
N ILE A 142 -11.80 -15.68 -13.04
CA ILE A 142 -10.48 -15.38 -13.61
C ILE A 142 -10.05 -14.01 -13.08
N MET A 143 -9.08 -13.99 -12.17
CA MET A 143 -8.47 -12.75 -11.69
C MET A 143 -7.15 -12.50 -12.40
N LYS A 144 -6.98 -11.29 -12.91
CA LYS A 144 -5.68 -10.83 -13.38
C LYS A 144 -4.79 -10.49 -12.18
N PRO A 145 -3.47 -10.68 -12.29
CA PRO A 145 -2.55 -10.14 -11.31
C PRO A 145 -2.82 -8.65 -11.13
N VAL A 146 -3.00 -8.22 -9.90
CA VAL A 146 -3.28 -6.83 -9.58
C VAL A 146 -2.20 -6.35 -8.62
N ASP A 147 -1.61 -5.23 -8.92
CA ASP A 147 -0.81 -4.54 -7.92
C ASP A 147 -1.72 -4.03 -6.80
N MET A 148 -1.72 -4.76 -5.70
CA MET A 148 -2.56 -4.45 -4.55
C MET A 148 -2.18 -3.12 -3.90
N ARG A 149 -0.90 -2.73 -3.93
CA ARG A 149 -0.46 -1.43 -3.39
C ARG A 149 -0.99 -0.29 -4.22
N SER A 150 -0.91 -0.38 -5.55
CA SER A 150 -1.41 0.68 -6.42
C SER A 150 -2.91 0.88 -6.26
N TYR A 151 -3.65 -0.20 -6.08
CA TYR A 151 -5.08 -0.13 -5.77
C TYR A 151 -5.35 0.52 -4.41
N VAL A 152 -4.60 0.16 -3.37
CA VAL A 152 -4.76 0.78 -2.03
C VAL A 152 -4.43 2.27 -2.08
N TRP A 153 -3.38 2.68 -2.77
CA TRP A 153 -3.06 4.10 -2.98
C TRP A 153 -4.20 4.85 -3.67
N TYR A 154 -4.79 4.25 -4.71
CA TYR A 154 -5.99 4.82 -5.36
C TYR A 154 -7.15 4.98 -4.38
N ARG A 155 -7.43 3.95 -3.57
CA ARG A 155 -8.52 4.00 -2.57
C ARG A 155 -8.29 5.08 -1.53
N ILE A 156 -7.09 5.18 -0.97
CA ILE A 156 -6.72 6.24 -0.01
C ILE A 156 -6.82 7.62 -0.65
N GLY A 157 -6.33 7.78 -1.89
CA GLY A 157 -6.48 9.04 -2.64
C GLY A 157 -7.94 9.44 -2.83
N LYS A 158 -8.80 8.48 -3.15
CA LYS A 158 -10.24 8.71 -3.27
C LYS A 158 -10.87 9.14 -1.94
N MET A 159 -10.45 8.54 -0.83
CA MET A 159 -10.96 8.88 0.50
C MET A 159 -10.58 10.31 0.90
N HIS A 160 -9.35 10.74 0.66
CA HIS A 160 -8.94 12.14 0.82
C HIS A 160 -9.69 13.08 -0.13
N CYS A 161 -9.93 12.67 -1.39
CA CYS A 161 -10.61 13.50 -2.37
C CYS A 161 -12.06 13.82 -1.98
N TYR A 162 -12.76 12.87 -1.39
CA TYR A 162 -14.18 12.98 -1.06
C TYR A 162 -14.48 13.12 0.44
N GLY A 163 -13.48 13.12 1.31
CA GLY A 163 -13.67 13.14 2.75
C GLY A 163 -14.35 11.88 3.29
N LEU A 164 -13.98 10.70 2.79
CA LEU A 164 -14.59 9.43 3.18
C LEU A 164 -13.85 8.85 4.39
N GLY A 165 -14.46 8.95 5.55
CA GLY A 165 -13.87 8.50 6.82
C GLY A 165 -12.66 9.29 7.30
N ILE A 166 -12.33 10.39 6.64
CA ILE A 166 -11.23 11.29 6.94
C ILE A 166 -11.56 12.69 6.43
N GLU A 167 -10.90 13.71 6.96
CA GLU A 167 -11.01 15.08 6.44
C GLU A 167 -10.57 15.16 4.97
N GLN A 168 -11.33 15.90 4.18
CA GLN A 168 -11.05 16.11 2.76
C GLN A 168 -9.75 16.89 2.58
N ASP A 169 -8.84 16.35 1.76
CA ASP A 169 -7.55 16.97 1.44
C ASP A 169 -7.17 16.65 -0.01
N TYR A 170 -7.37 17.63 -0.89
CA TYR A 170 -7.07 17.48 -2.33
C TYR A 170 -5.58 17.36 -2.62
N LYS A 171 -4.71 17.93 -1.78
CA LYS A 171 -3.26 17.80 -1.96
C LYS A 171 -2.81 16.36 -1.67
N GLN A 172 -3.23 15.81 -0.56
CA GLN A 172 -2.97 14.40 -0.26
C GLN A 172 -3.61 13.47 -1.29
N ALA A 173 -4.84 13.76 -1.71
CA ALA A 173 -5.50 12.98 -2.76
C ALA A 173 -4.66 12.92 -4.04
N PHE A 174 -4.13 14.08 -4.47
CA PHE A 174 -3.26 14.15 -5.66
C PHE A 174 -1.99 13.31 -5.50
N ASP A 175 -1.31 13.41 -4.35
CA ASP A 175 -0.09 12.67 -4.08
C ASP A 175 -0.33 11.14 -4.13
N TRP A 176 -1.45 10.68 -3.56
CA TRP A 176 -1.84 9.27 -3.60
C TRP A 176 -2.23 8.79 -4.99
N PHE A 177 -2.97 9.61 -5.76
CA PHE A 177 -3.30 9.27 -7.15
C PHE A 177 -2.05 9.23 -8.03
N LEU A 178 -1.11 10.13 -7.83
CA LEU A 178 0.15 10.13 -8.57
C LEU A 178 0.96 8.85 -8.30
N LYS A 179 1.09 8.43 -7.03
CA LYS A 179 1.73 7.15 -6.67
C LYS A 179 1.03 5.97 -7.34
N SER A 180 -0.30 5.94 -7.30
CA SER A 180 -1.08 4.87 -7.92
C SER A 180 -0.89 4.81 -9.44
N ALA A 181 -0.93 5.96 -10.10
CA ALA A 181 -0.77 6.05 -11.56
C ALA A 181 0.64 5.66 -12.02
N THR A 182 1.68 6.07 -11.28
CA THR A 182 3.08 5.71 -11.59
C THR A 182 3.34 4.22 -11.44
N ALA A 183 2.59 3.52 -10.58
CA ALA A 183 2.63 2.06 -10.45
C ALA A 183 1.72 1.32 -11.47
N GLY A 184 1.18 2.01 -12.47
CA GLY A 184 0.43 1.41 -13.58
C GLY A 184 -1.07 1.17 -13.31
N ASN A 185 -1.62 1.68 -12.24
CA ASN A 185 -3.07 1.67 -12.03
C ASN A 185 -3.71 2.78 -12.88
N LYS A 186 -4.49 2.40 -13.89
CA LYS A 186 -5.12 3.32 -14.84
C LYS A 186 -6.57 3.60 -14.46
#